data_99d144a44fc7407f5117dc02f3a02a92
#
_entry.id   99d144a44fc7407f5117dc02f3a02a92
#
_cell.length_a   1.000
_cell.length_b   1.000
_cell.length_c   1.000
_cell.angle_alpha   90.00
_cell.angle_beta   90.00
_cell.angle_gamma   90.00
#
_symmetry.space_group_name_H-M   'P 1'
#
loop_
_entity.id
_entity.type
_entity.pdbx_description
1 polymer ?
#
loop_
_entity_poly.entity_id
_entity_poly.type
_entity_poly.pdbx_seq_one_letter_code
_entity_poly.pdbx_strand_id
1 'polypeptide(L)'
;ESPAADHLAAASEWAEAAGVAPYVPVTPGLRGSEHAERWLRGNGFEPAYAWMKFVRDVHPPRFPAPAEVEVVEVTAPDQEPFGTIAAIGFGAPAWAADFFAHLPGRSGWRCYVARVGGEAQACAAMLVEDGIAEFGVAATLEEARGRGCQTALLHRRICDAAEAGCHTLFVETGERVPGRPSASYRNILRAGFEEAYLRPNWQRRR
;
A
#
# COMPACT_ATOMS: atom_id res chain seq x y z
N GLU A 1 -25.76 -16.73 -14.58
CA GLU A 1 -24.33 -16.37 -14.48
C GLU A 1 -24.24 -14.91 -14.06
N SER A 2 -23.31 -14.58 -13.18
CA SER A 2 -23.15 -13.20 -12.65
C SER A 2 -22.13 -12.48 -13.55
N PRO A 3 -22.35 -11.20 -13.92
CA PRO A 3 -21.37 -10.40 -14.65
C PRO A 3 -19.96 -10.43 -14.06
N ALA A 4 -19.86 -10.62 -12.74
CA ALA A 4 -18.59 -10.74 -12.04
C ALA A 4 -17.82 -12.04 -12.40
N ALA A 5 -18.50 -13.14 -12.67
CA ALA A 5 -17.85 -14.40 -13.05
C ALA A 5 -17.24 -14.30 -14.45
N ASP A 6 -17.95 -13.67 -15.39
CA ASP A 6 -17.47 -13.49 -16.77
C ASP A 6 -16.25 -12.56 -16.80
N HIS A 7 -16.27 -11.49 -16.00
CA HIS A 7 -15.12 -10.58 -15.87
C HIS A 7 -13.90 -11.27 -15.23
N LEU A 8 -14.10 -12.12 -14.22
CA LEU A 8 -13.02 -12.88 -13.59
C LEU A 8 -12.41 -13.90 -14.57
N ALA A 9 -13.25 -14.56 -15.37
CA ALA A 9 -12.81 -15.49 -16.39
C ALA A 9 -11.94 -14.77 -17.44
N ALA A 10 -12.47 -13.70 -18.02
CA ALA A 10 -11.77 -12.92 -19.05
C ALA A 10 -10.45 -12.33 -18.54
N ALA A 11 -10.42 -11.79 -17.30
CA ALA A 11 -9.21 -11.26 -16.69
C ALA A 11 -8.17 -12.35 -16.42
N SER A 12 -8.61 -13.55 -16.00
CA SER A 12 -7.72 -14.70 -15.79
C SER A 12 -7.11 -15.20 -17.08
N GLU A 13 -7.91 -15.36 -18.14
CA GLU A 13 -7.46 -15.75 -19.47
C GLU A 13 -6.45 -14.74 -20.04
N TRP A 14 -6.74 -13.45 -19.91
CA TRP A 14 -5.83 -12.39 -20.35
C TRP A 14 -4.47 -12.46 -19.63
N ALA A 15 -4.48 -12.61 -18.29
CA ALA A 15 -3.25 -12.71 -17.50
C ALA A 15 -2.42 -13.94 -17.89
N GLU A 16 -3.08 -15.10 -18.10
CA GLU A 16 -2.44 -16.34 -18.52
C GLU A 16 -1.83 -16.22 -19.92
N ALA A 17 -2.56 -15.62 -20.86
CA ALA A 17 -2.06 -15.36 -22.21
C ALA A 17 -0.83 -14.44 -22.19
N ALA A 18 -0.74 -13.52 -21.21
CA ALA A 18 0.41 -12.66 -20.98
C ALA A 18 1.54 -13.34 -20.18
N GLY A 19 1.39 -14.61 -19.78
CA GLY A 19 2.36 -15.32 -18.95
C GLY A 19 2.45 -14.82 -17.51
N VAL A 20 1.42 -14.11 -17.03
CA VAL A 20 1.35 -13.53 -15.68
C VAL A 20 0.43 -14.38 -14.80
N ALA A 21 0.91 -14.75 -13.61
CA ALA A 21 0.06 -15.42 -12.63
C ALA A 21 -0.93 -14.40 -12.03
N PRO A 22 -2.26 -14.59 -12.21
CA PRO A 22 -3.23 -13.65 -11.69
C PRO A 22 -3.35 -13.77 -10.17
N TYR A 23 -3.38 -12.61 -9.50
CA TYR A 23 -3.81 -12.46 -8.11
C TYR A 23 -5.15 -11.74 -8.08
N VAL A 24 -6.15 -12.35 -7.46
CA VAL A 24 -7.49 -11.78 -7.35
C VAL A 24 -7.76 -11.41 -5.89
N PRO A 25 -7.75 -10.12 -5.55
CA PRO A 25 -8.12 -9.66 -4.20
C PRO A 25 -9.65 -9.73 -4.04
N VAL A 26 -10.13 -10.36 -2.97
CA VAL A 26 -11.55 -10.40 -2.65
C VAL A 26 -11.80 -9.76 -1.29
N THR A 27 -12.56 -8.66 -1.27
CA THR A 27 -12.91 -7.98 -0.03
C THR A 27 -14.09 -8.69 0.64
N PRO A 28 -13.92 -9.20 1.87
CA PRO A 28 -14.99 -9.89 2.59
C PRO A 28 -16.19 -8.98 2.86
N GLY A 29 -17.38 -9.54 2.85
CA GLY A 29 -18.61 -8.82 3.20
C GLY A 29 -19.14 -7.85 2.14
N LEU A 30 -18.45 -7.63 1.03
CA LEU A 30 -18.99 -6.87 -0.09
C LEU A 30 -20.01 -7.70 -0.87
N ARG A 31 -20.97 -7.00 -1.47
CA ARG A 31 -21.95 -7.63 -2.36
C ARG A 31 -21.23 -8.38 -3.49
N GLY A 32 -21.47 -9.68 -3.57
CA GLY A 32 -20.88 -10.54 -4.59
C GLY A 32 -19.55 -11.22 -4.19
N SER A 33 -18.96 -10.89 -3.04
CA SER A 33 -17.70 -11.53 -2.60
C SER A 33 -17.81 -13.04 -2.48
N GLU A 34 -18.89 -13.56 -1.87
CA GLU A 34 -19.14 -15.01 -1.77
C GLU A 34 -19.28 -15.69 -3.13
N HIS A 35 -19.87 -14.99 -4.11
CA HIS A 35 -19.98 -15.50 -5.47
C HIS A 35 -18.61 -15.55 -6.15
N ALA A 36 -17.81 -14.49 -6.00
CA ALA A 36 -16.44 -14.44 -6.50
C ALA A 36 -15.58 -15.56 -5.90
N GLU A 37 -15.66 -15.78 -4.60
CA GLU A 37 -14.93 -16.85 -3.91
C GLU A 37 -15.34 -18.24 -4.42
N ARG A 38 -16.64 -18.49 -4.59
CA ARG A 38 -17.11 -19.76 -5.13
C ARG A 38 -16.59 -20.00 -6.56
N TRP A 39 -16.64 -18.97 -7.39
CA TRP A 39 -16.10 -19.05 -8.75
C TRP A 39 -14.60 -19.34 -8.72
N LEU A 40 -13.83 -18.63 -7.91
CA LEU A 40 -12.38 -18.80 -7.75
C LEU A 40 -12.04 -20.24 -7.33
N ARG A 41 -12.70 -20.77 -6.32
CA ARG A 41 -12.52 -22.18 -5.84
C ARG A 41 -12.83 -23.16 -6.96
N GLY A 42 -13.94 -22.96 -7.67
CA GLY A 42 -14.37 -23.83 -8.79
C GLY A 42 -13.42 -23.81 -9.98
N ASN A 43 -12.60 -22.76 -10.13
CA ASN A 43 -11.62 -22.58 -11.20
C ASN A 43 -10.15 -22.78 -10.72
N GLY A 44 -9.95 -23.46 -9.60
CA GLY A 44 -8.62 -23.88 -9.15
C GLY A 44 -7.80 -22.79 -8.46
N PHE A 45 -8.44 -21.72 -8.01
CA PHE A 45 -7.78 -20.72 -7.16
C PHE A 45 -7.89 -21.10 -5.69
N GLU A 46 -6.89 -20.72 -4.92
CA GLU A 46 -6.86 -20.84 -3.46
C GLU A 46 -6.38 -19.54 -2.81
N PRO A 47 -6.76 -19.25 -1.56
CA PRO A 47 -6.20 -18.14 -0.82
C PRO A 47 -4.69 -18.35 -0.65
N ALA A 48 -3.89 -17.35 -1.06
CA ALA A 48 -2.43 -17.40 -0.98
C ALA A 48 -1.92 -16.64 0.26
N TYR A 49 -2.09 -15.32 0.25
CA TYR A 49 -1.75 -14.44 1.37
C TYR A 49 -2.80 -13.36 1.52
N ALA A 50 -2.88 -12.73 2.68
CA ALA A 50 -3.83 -11.67 2.91
C ALA A 50 -3.15 -10.34 3.23
N TRP A 51 -3.85 -9.26 2.90
CA TRP A 51 -3.51 -7.93 3.34
C TRP A 51 -4.44 -7.52 4.47
N MET A 52 -3.86 -7.12 5.60
CA MET A 52 -4.62 -6.46 6.65
C MET A 52 -4.91 -5.03 6.22
N LYS A 53 -6.17 -4.68 6.16
CA LYS A 53 -6.66 -3.32 5.95
C LYS A 53 -6.87 -2.65 7.30
N PHE A 54 -6.39 -1.41 7.40
CA PHE A 54 -6.49 -0.59 8.60
C PHE A 54 -7.22 0.70 8.28
N VAL A 55 -7.91 1.22 9.27
CA VAL A 55 -8.65 2.46 9.20
C VAL A 55 -8.36 3.33 10.41
N ARG A 56 -8.39 4.64 10.24
CA ARG A 56 -8.42 5.62 11.32
C ARG A 56 -9.10 6.91 10.87
N ASP A 57 -9.42 7.75 11.82
CA ASP A 57 -9.76 9.16 11.60
C ASP A 57 -8.51 10.03 11.36
N VAL A 58 -8.72 11.33 11.15
CA VAL A 58 -7.64 12.31 10.89
C VAL A 58 -7.12 13.02 12.13
N HIS A 59 -7.48 12.60 13.36
CA HIS A 59 -6.93 13.22 14.57
C HIS A 59 -5.40 13.21 14.53
N PRO A 60 -4.73 14.25 15.05
CA PRO A 60 -3.28 14.32 15.05
C PRO A 60 -2.63 13.05 15.62
N PRO A 61 -1.49 12.62 15.10
CA PRO A 61 -0.76 11.49 15.65
C PRO A 61 -0.36 11.75 17.10
N ARG A 62 -0.51 10.75 17.98
CA ARG A 62 -0.14 10.85 19.41
C ARG A 62 1.36 10.65 19.65
N PHE A 63 2.17 10.65 18.61
CA PHE A 63 3.62 10.51 18.67
C PHE A 63 4.27 11.67 17.88
N PRO A 64 5.44 12.16 18.32
CA PRO A 64 6.15 13.18 17.59
C PRO A 64 6.77 12.64 16.31
N ALA A 65 6.93 13.49 15.32
CA ALA A 65 7.75 13.15 14.16
C ALA A 65 9.22 12.96 14.62
N PRO A 66 9.92 11.92 14.16
CA PRO A 66 11.34 11.75 14.45
C PRO A 66 12.17 12.95 13.96
N ALA A 67 12.88 13.63 14.87
CA ALA A 67 13.58 14.89 14.58
C ALA A 67 14.73 14.74 13.57
N GLU A 68 15.31 13.55 13.47
CA GLU A 68 16.45 13.26 12.56
C GLU A 68 16.02 12.85 11.14
N VAL A 69 14.70 12.84 10.87
CA VAL A 69 14.14 12.44 9.58
C VAL A 69 13.41 13.61 8.95
N GLU A 70 13.99 14.15 7.91
CA GLU A 70 13.34 15.14 7.07
C GLU A 70 12.37 14.45 6.10
N VAL A 71 11.13 14.96 5.98
CA VAL A 71 10.17 14.46 5.00
C VAL A 71 9.84 15.55 4.01
N VAL A 72 10.18 15.32 2.75
CA VAL A 72 9.90 16.24 1.63
C VAL A 72 8.79 15.68 0.75
N GLU A 73 7.90 16.55 0.29
CA GLU A 73 6.90 16.21 -0.71
C GLU A 73 7.51 16.27 -2.10
N VAL A 74 7.22 15.26 -2.92
CA VAL A 74 7.71 15.13 -4.30
C VAL A 74 6.56 15.45 -5.24
N THR A 75 6.66 16.56 -5.95
CA THR A 75 5.57 17.09 -6.77
C THR A 75 5.76 16.87 -8.28
N ALA A 76 6.92 16.39 -8.69
CA ALA A 76 7.21 16.07 -10.09
C ALA A 76 8.04 14.79 -10.20
N PRO A 77 7.93 14.05 -11.32
CA PRO A 77 8.87 12.98 -11.64
C PRO A 77 10.32 13.49 -11.58
N ASP A 78 11.26 12.63 -11.27
CA ASP A 78 12.71 12.89 -11.23
C ASP A 78 13.19 13.94 -10.21
N GLN A 79 12.29 14.53 -9.42
CA GLN A 79 12.66 15.47 -8.38
C GLN A 79 13.43 14.80 -7.24
N GLU A 80 13.09 13.54 -6.95
CA GLU A 80 13.66 12.70 -5.89
C GLU A 80 13.66 11.23 -6.35
N PRO A 81 14.50 10.36 -5.77
CA PRO A 81 14.58 8.95 -6.15
C PRO A 81 13.39 8.11 -5.65
N PHE A 82 12.18 8.68 -5.68
CA PHE A 82 10.95 8.05 -5.19
C PHE A 82 10.71 6.68 -5.82
N GLY A 83 10.76 6.62 -7.16
CA GLY A 83 10.52 5.39 -7.91
C GLY A 83 11.57 4.32 -7.63
N THR A 84 12.83 4.72 -7.56
CA THR A 84 13.95 3.81 -7.25
C THR A 84 13.81 3.22 -5.85
N ILE A 85 13.52 4.05 -4.85
CA ILE A 85 13.33 3.59 -3.46
C ILE A 85 12.13 2.63 -3.38
N ALA A 86 11.03 2.94 -4.05
CA ALA A 86 9.86 2.08 -4.10
C ALA A 86 10.20 0.72 -4.72
N ALA A 87 10.83 0.70 -5.90
CA ALA A 87 11.18 -0.54 -6.59
C ALA A 87 12.13 -1.42 -5.74
N ILE A 88 13.18 -0.84 -5.17
CA ILE A 88 14.11 -1.58 -4.30
C ILE A 88 13.39 -2.12 -3.06
N GLY A 89 12.61 -1.28 -2.38
CA GLY A 89 11.95 -1.64 -1.14
C GLY A 89 10.86 -2.72 -1.29
N PHE A 90 10.25 -2.82 -2.47
CA PHE A 90 9.32 -3.89 -2.82
C PHE A 90 9.99 -5.12 -3.44
N GLY A 91 11.31 -5.08 -3.68
CA GLY A 91 12.01 -6.15 -4.40
C GLY A 91 11.49 -6.32 -5.83
N ALA A 92 11.01 -5.23 -6.43
CA ALA A 92 10.45 -5.22 -7.77
C ALA A 92 11.55 -5.18 -8.84
N PRO A 93 11.27 -5.63 -10.08
CA PRO A 93 12.19 -5.49 -11.19
C PRO A 93 12.57 -4.03 -11.46
N ALA A 94 13.74 -3.78 -12.05
CA ALA A 94 14.27 -2.43 -12.28
C ALA A 94 13.31 -1.51 -13.05
N TRP A 95 12.55 -2.04 -14.01
CA TRP A 95 11.56 -1.26 -14.77
C TRP A 95 10.43 -0.68 -13.89
N ALA A 96 10.18 -1.26 -12.73
CA ALA A 96 9.16 -0.76 -11.81
C ALA A 96 9.53 0.60 -11.20
N ALA A 97 10.80 0.98 -11.21
CA ALA A 97 11.22 2.30 -10.77
C ALA A 97 10.56 3.40 -11.62
N ASP A 98 10.55 3.22 -12.95
CA ASP A 98 9.91 4.17 -13.87
C ASP A 98 8.40 4.21 -13.65
N PHE A 99 7.76 3.06 -13.40
CA PHE A 99 6.34 2.98 -13.08
C PHE A 99 6.00 3.81 -11.83
N PHE A 100 6.73 3.62 -10.73
CA PHE A 100 6.50 4.38 -9.51
C PHE A 100 6.87 5.86 -9.65
N ALA A 101 7.90 6.20 -10.43
CA ALA A 101 8.32 7.57 -10.66
C ALA A 101 7.25 8.43 -11.37
N HIS A 102 6.25 7.80 -11.98
CA HIS A 102 5.12 8.50 -12.59
C HIS A 102 4.00 8.88 -11.61
N LEU A 103 4.08 8.52 -10.33
CA LEU A 103 3.06 8.89 -9.33
C LEU A 103 3.16 10.36 -8.90
N PRO A 104 4.36 10.94 -8.63
CA PRO A 104 4.48 12.35 -8.28
C PRO A 104 3.88 13.26 -9.36
N GLY A 105 3.10 14.24 -8.92
CA GLY A 105 2.43 15.20 -9.81
C GLY A 105 1.12 14.72 -10.44
N ARG A 106 0.70 13.48 -10.24
CA ARG A 106 -0.63 13.01 -10.68
C ARG A 106 -1.73 13.53 -9.77
N SER A 107 -2.86 13.86 -10.36
CA SER A 107 -4.04 14.34 -9.63
C SER A 107 -4.43 13.35 -8.52
N GLY A 108 -4.71 13.88 -7.33
CA GLY A 108 -5.07 13.12 -6.13
C GLY A 108 -3.87 12.48 -5.42
N TRP A 109 -2.74 12.28 -6.08
CA TRP A 109 -1.56 11.67 -5.47
C TRP A 109 -0.67 12.70 -4.78
N ARG A 110 -0.26 12.39 -3.55
CA ARG A 110 0.80 13.09 -2.81
C ARG A 110 1.90 12.09 -2.49
N CYS A 111 3.10 12.39 -2.93
CA CYS A 111 4.27 11.52 -2.81
C CYS A 111 5.31 12.16 -1.90
N TYR A 112 6.02 11.36 -1.13
CA TYR A 112 6.98 11.82 -0.13
C TYR A 112 8.24 10.98 -0.15
N VAL A 113 9.35 11.64 0.14
CA VAL A 113 10.63 10.99 0.42
C VAL A 113 11.08 11.38 1.83
N ALA A 114 11.56 10.41 2.59
CA ALA A 114 12.19 10.63 3.89
C ALA A 114 13.70 10.58 3.74
N ARG A 115 14.38 11.60 4.26
CA ARG A 115 15.83 11.76 4.24
C ARG A 115 16.41 11.60 5.65
N VAL A 116 17.55 10.96 5.71
CA VAL A 116 18.33 10.81 6.94
C VAL A 116 19.77 11.19 6.63
N GLY A 117 20.29 12.19 7.32
CA GLY A 117 21.62 12.72 7.02
C GLY A 117 21.74 13.36 5.63
N GLY A 118 20.63 13.87 5.08
CA GLY A 118 20.56 14.45 3.75
C GLY A 118 20.28 13.45 2.62
N GLU A 119 20.41 12.15 2.87
CA GLU A 119 20.21 11.09 1.88
C GLU A 119 18.77 10.56 1.88
N ALA A 120 18.19 10.40 0.69
CA ALA A 120 16.86 9.83 0.51
C ALA A 120 16.87 8.33 0.83
N GLN A 121 16.12 7.90 1.85
CA GLN A 121 16.18 6.56 2.42
C GLN A 121 14.85 5.82 2.44
N ALA A 122 13.75 6.54 2.29
CA ALA A 122 12.43 5.93 2.27
C ALA A 122 11.48 6.76 1.43
N CYS A 123 10.43 6.14 0.94
CA CYS A 123 9.36 6.82 0.23
C CYS A 123 7.99 6.39 0.74
N ALA A 124 6.98 7.20 0.46
CA ALA A 124 5.58 6.84 0.65
C ALA A 124 4.69 7.71 -0.22
N ALA A 125 3.52 7.18 -0.58
CA ALA A 125 2.48 7.94 -1.26
C ALA A 125 1.16 7.87 -0.51
N MET A 126 0.27 8.81 -0.80
CA MET A 126 -1.15 8.71 -0.49
C MET A 126 -1.98 9.21 -1.68
N LEU A 127 -3.13 8.59 -1.88
CA LEU A 127 -4.17 9.07 -2.79
C LEU A 127 -5.25 9.76 -1.95
N VAL A 128 -5.61 10.97 -2.34
CA VAL A 128 -6.69 11.75 -1.70
C VAL A 128 -7.84 11.89 -2.69
N GLU A 129 -9.02 11.41 -2.30
CA GLU A 129 -10.24 11.48 -3.11
C GLU A 129 -11.45 11.51 -2.18
N ASP A 130 -12.42 12.37 -2.45
CA ASP A 130 -13.72 12.46 -1.76
C ASP A 130 -13.64 12.45 -0.21
N GLY A 131 -12.65 13.15 0.36
CA GLY A 131 -12.47 13.24 1.81
C GLY A 131 -11.86 11.99 2.44
N ILE A 132 -11.32 11.09 1.63
CA ILE A 132 -10.63 9.87 2.04
C ILE A 132 -9.17 9.96 1.61
N ALA A 133 -8.26 9.45 2.43
CA ALA A 133 -6.88 9.25 2.04
C ALA A 133 -6.46 7.77 2.17
N GLU A 134 -6.00 7.18 1.07
CA GLU A 134 -5.41 5.84 1.06
C GLU A 134 -3.88 5.95 1.06
N PHE A 135 -3.25 5.39 2.07
CA PHE A 135 -1.79 5.39 2.23
C PHE A 135 -1.19 4.16 1.54
N GLY A 136 -0.51 4.40 0.43
CA GLY A 136 0.12 3.36 -0.39
C GLY A 136 1.62 3.56 -0.60
N VAL A 137 2.21 2.68 -1.37
CA VAL A 137 3.60 2.75 -1.88
C VAL A 137 4.61 3.19 -0.81
N ALA A 138 4.63 2.50 0.34
CA ALA A 138 5.56 2.84 1.42
C ALA A 138 6.72 1.84 1.48
N ALA A 139 7.93 2.33 1.32
CA ALA A 139 9.16 1.54 1.34
C ALA A 139 10.28 2.25 2.10
N THR A 140 11.15 1.48 2.75
CA THR A 140 12.37 1.97 3.41
C THR A 140 13.53 1.07 3.00
N LEU A 141 14.61 1.67 2.52
CA LEU A 141 15.83 0.97 2.17
C LEU A 141 16.38 0.23 3.37
N GLU A 142 17.03 -0.89 3.15
CA GLU A 142 17.44 -1.82 4.22
C GLU A 142 18.35 -1.14 5.25
N GLU A 143 19.30 -0.37 4.81
CA GLU A 143 20.29 0.36 5.63
C GLU A 143 19.67 1.46 6.51
N ALA A 144 18.47 1.91 6.18
CA ALA A 144 17.72 2.93 6.93
C ALA A 144 16.61 2.36 7.82
N ARG A 145 16.45 1.04 7.84
CA ARG A 145 15.46 0.41 8.73
C ARG A 145 15.80 0.68 10.20
N GLY A 146 14.78 0.89 11.02
CA GLY A 146 14.95 1.23 12.43
C GLY A 146 15.26 2.71 12.71
N ARG A 147 15.50 3.54 11.70
CA ARG A 147 15.85 4.97 11.86
C ARG A 147 14.64 5.91 11.85
N GLY A 148 13.43 5.39 11.97
CA GLY A 148 12.22 6.21 12.11
C GLY A 148 11.57 6.70 10.80
N CYS A 149 12.12 6.38 9.62
CA CYS A 149 11.60 6.86 8.33
C CYS A 149 10.12 6.58 8.12
N GLN A 150 9.68 5.34 8.37
CA GLN A 150 8.26 4.99 8.23
C GLN A 150 7.37 5.77 9.21
N THR A 151 7.85 5.98 10.44
CA THR A 151 7.12 6.77 11.45
C THR A 151 6.97 8.21 11.00
N ALA A 152 8.04 8.83 10.47
CA ALA A 152 8.01 10.20 9.95
C ALA A 152 7.05 10.32 8.75
N LEU A 153 7.10 9.36 7.82
CA LEU A 153 6.20 9.31 6.67
C LEU A 153 4.73 9.09 7.05
N LEU A 154 4.44 8.27 8.06
CA LEU A 154 3.08 8.12 8.60
C LEU A 154 2.61 9.42 9.24
N HIS A 155 3.45 10.02 10.10
CA HIS A 155 3.13 11.30 10.75
C HIS A 155 2.79 12.38 9.70
N ARG A 156 3.67 12.58 8.73
CA ARG A 156 3.49 13.59 7.68
C ARG A 156 2.20 13.37 6.91
N ARG A 157 1.93 12.16 6.43
CA ARG A 157 0.72 11.85 5.66
C ARG A 157 -0.57 12.03 6.45
N ILE A 158 -0.57 11.70 7.76
CA ILE A 158 -1.74 11.93 8.62
C ILE A 158 -2.03 13.43 8.73
N CYS A 159 -1.00 14.26 8.98
CA CYS A 159 -1.16 15.72 9.06
C CYS A 159 -1.66 16.30 7.74
N ASP A 160 -1.02 15.93 6.64
CA ASP A 160 -1.35 16.44 5.31
C ASP A 160 -2.74 16.00 4.84
N ALA A 161 -3.19 14.80 5.20
CA ALA A 161 -4.55 14.34 4.92
C ALA A 161 -5.59 15.15 5.71
N ALA A 162 -5.31 15.48 6.96
CA ALA A 162 -6.18 16.36 7.76
C ALA A 162 -6.26 17.77 7.15
N GLU A 163 -5.13 18.33 6.74
CA GLU A 163 -5.08 19.64 6.05
C GLU A 163 -5.82 19.62 4.71
N ALA A 164 -5.82 18.48 4.00
CA ALA A 164 -6.57 18.27 2.77
C ALA A 164 -8.08 18.07 3.00
N GLY A 165 -8.56 18.13 4.26
CA GLY A 165 -9.98 17.96 4.58
C GLY A 165 -10.47 16.51 4.57
N CYS A 166 -9.58 15.53 4.59
CA CYS A 166 -10.00 14.14 4.73
C CYS A 166 -10.64 13.90 6.10
N HIS A 167 -11.51 12.91 6.18
CA HIS A 167 -12.14 12.47 7.43
C HIS A 167 -11.81 11.01 7.76
N THR A 168 -11.33 10.24 6.79
CA THR A 168 -11.00 8.82 6.95
C THR A 168 -9.70 8.48 6.24
N LEU A 169 -8.82 7.76 6.92
CA LEU A 169 -7.54 7.30 6.40
C LEU A 169 -7.50 5.78 6.35
N PHE A 170 -7.00 5.24 5.26
CA PHE A 170 -6.79 3.80 5.07
C PHE A 170 -5.31 3.51 4.84
N VAL A 171 -4.88 2.34 5.27
CA VAL A 171 -3.56 1.79 4.96
C VAL A 171 -3.62 0.28 4.96
N GLU A 172 -2.73 -0.37 4.23
CA GLU A 172 -2.62 -1.82 4.25
C GLU A 172 -1.18 -2.29 4.46
N THR A 173 -1.04 -3.49 5.01
CA THR A 173 0.22 -4.22 5.03
C THR A 173 -0.06 -5.72 5.06
N GLY A 174 0.94 -6.56 4.81
CA GLY A 174 0.80 -8.01 4.88
C GLY A 174 0.25 -8.46 6.25
N GLU A 175 -0.52 -9.53 6.24
CA GLU A 175 -1.07 -10.15 7.45
C GLU A 175 0.00 -10.54 8.46
N ARG A 176 -0.39 -10.72 9.72
CA ARG A 176 0.50 -11.26 10.75
C ARG A 176 0.72 -12.75 10.50
N VAL A 177 1.98 -13.11 10.36
CA VAL A 177 2.39 -14.50 10.28
C VAL A 177 3.15 -14.87 11.56
N PRO A 178 2.77 -15.93 12.30
CA PRO A 178 3.49 -16.38 13.48
C PRO A 178 4.99 -16.55 13.19
N GLY A 179 5.85 -16.03 14.06
CA GLY A 179 7.29 -16.10 13.91
C GLY A 179 7.90 -15.12 12.89
N ARG A 180 7.09 -14.31 12.21
CA ARG A 180 7.55 -13.26 11.26
C ARG A 180 7.05 -11.89 11.70
N PRO A 181 7.76 -11.18 12.59
CA PRO A 181 7.32 -9.87 13.06
C PRO A 181 7.37 -8.84 11.91
N SER A 182 6.25 -8.15 11.68
CA SER A 182 6.17 -7.06 10.71
C SER A 182 6.38 -5.72 11.42
N ALA A 183 7.45 -5.01 11.07
CA ALA A 183 7.70 -3.65 11.55
C ALA A 183 6.63 -2.68 11.04
N SER A 184 6.21 -2.82 9.79
CA SER A 184 5.16 -2.02 9.18
C SER A 184 3.86 -2.13 9.97
N TYR A 185 3.42 -3.34 10.26
CA TYR A 185 2.20 -3.61 11.02
C TYR A 185 2.21 -2.90 12.39
N ARG A 186 3.31 -3.05 13.15
CA ARG A 186 3.45 -2.40 14.45
C ARG A 186 3.44 -0.86 14.37
N ASN A 187 4.09 -0.30 13.36
CA ASN A 187 4.15 1.14 13.18
C ASN A 187 2.78 1.72 12.79
N ILE A 188 2.01 1.01 11.97
CA ILE A 188 0.62 1.36 11.61
C ILE A 188 -0.25 1.41 12.87
N LEU A 189 -0.21 0.37 13.71
CA LEU A 189 -0.96 0.36 14.97
C LEU A 189 -0.52 1.49 15.91
N ARG A 190 0.80 1.76 16.04
CA ARG A 190 1.30 2.89 16.84
C ARG A 190 0.83 4.24 16.29
N ALA A 191 0.62 4.33 14.99
CA ALA A 191 0.08 5.52 14.35
C ALA A 191 -1.43 5.70 14.59
N GLY A 192 -2.04 4.82 15.39
CA GLY A 192 -3.45 4.91 15.78
C GLY A 192 -4.42 4.35 14.76
N PHE A 193 -3.93 3.59 13.79
CA PHE A 193 -4.81 2.83 12.91
C PHE A 193 -5.34 1.58 13.62
N GLU A 194 -6.57 1.21 13.34
CA GLU A 194 -7.25 0.02 13.82
C GLU A 194 -7.38 -1.00 12.71
N GLU A 195 -7.30 -2.28 13.06
CA GLU A 195 -7.52 -3.38 12.12
C GLU A 195 -8.98 -3.38 11.67
N ALA A 196 -9.22 -3.30 10.36
CA ALA A 196 -10.57 -3.31 9.80
C ALA A 196 -10.96 -4.73 9.32
N TYR A 197 -10.20 -5.28 8.38
CA TYR A 197 -10.43 -6.63 7.87
C TYR A 197 -9.22 -7.19 7.14
N LEU A 198 -9.14 -8.52 7.06
CA LEU A 198 -8.22 -9.22 6.19
C LEU A 198 -8.82 -9.35 4.80
N ARG A 199 -8.07 -8.93 3.78
CA ARG A 199 -8.41 -9.10 2.38
C ARG A 199 -7.55 -10.21 1.78
N PRO A 200 -8.09 -11.42 1.57
CA PRO A 200 -7.35 -12.50 0.94
C PRO A 200 -7.06 -12.19 -0.53
N ASN A 201 -5.89 -12.61 -0.98
CA ASN A 201 -5.54 -12.67 -2.39
C ASN A 201 -5.60 -14.12 -2.83
N TRP A 202 -6.32 -14.35 -3.90
CA TRP A 202 -6.50 -15.67 -4.49
C TRP A 202 -5.52 -15.87 -5.62
N GLN A 203 -4.89 -17.03 -5.67
CA GLN A 203 -3.93 -17.41 -6.69
C GLN A 203 -4.28 -18.78 -7.23
N ARG A 204 -4.07 -19.01 -8.53
CA ARG A 204 -4.27 -20.34 -9.11
C ARG A 204 -3.20 -21.30 -8.60
N ARG A 205 -3.60 -22.52 -8.23
CA ARG A 205 -2.66 -23.60 -7.92
C ARG A 205 -1.73 -23.83 -9.10
N ARG A 206 -0.44 -23.90 -8.84
CA ARG A 206 0.56 -24.32 -9.83
C ARG A 206 0.60 -25.85 -9.90
#